data_fd3d61acc46b139e54b6dae8cc668f2a
#
_entry.id   fd3d61acc46b139e54b6dae8cc668f2a
#
_cell.length_a   1.000
_cell.length_b   1.000
_cell.length_c   1.000
_cell.angle_alpha   90.00
_cell.angle_beta   90.00
_cell.angle_gamma   90.00
#
_symmetry.space_group_name_H-M   'P 1'
#
loop_
_entity.id
_entity.type
_entity.pdbx_description
1 polymer ?
#
loop_
_entity_poly.entity_id
_entity_poly.type
_entity_poly.pdbx_seq_one_letter_code
_entity_poly.pdbx_strand_id
1 'polypeptide(L)'
;MNVEGTILVGPEFEPREGRVVVEDGEIQAIEETETGSSSIVIPAFVNAHTHIGDSIAKEAGGGLSLDELVAPPDGLKHRLLRSTDRETKVAAMARTVKQMEETGTASFVEFREGGVDGVSMLRDALARRQVDPVILGRETEAAMNESDGFGASGARDGDFDQLRNATRRAGKLFGIHAGERDAADIHPALDLDPDFLVHLVHVEELHLDRIEDNEVPAVVCPRSNLVTNVGVPPIRQLAERTTVALGTDNVMTNSPSMFREMEFAAKLTDLPAETILRMATRNGAKIAGLNCGVIEEGRDAKLLVLDGDSDNLSYAKDVVRAVVRRAGHADIKRVHL
;
A
#
# COMPACT_ATOMS: atom_id res chain seq x y z
N MET A 1 5.61 -3.53 -26.70
CA MET A 1 6.86 -3.02 -26.07
C MET A 1 7.59 -4.19 -25.45
N ASN A 2 8.95 -4.19 -25.46
CA ASN A 2 9.72 -5.24 -24.83
C ASN A 2 10.55 -4.66 -23.68
N VAL A 3 10.59 -5.38 -22.55
CA VAL A 3 11.40 -5.02 -21.37
C VAL A 3 12.35 -6.18 -21.06
N GLU A 4 13.65 -5.92 -21.10
CA GLU A 4 14.69 -6.94 -21.03
C GLU A 4 15.52 -6.83 -19.75
N GLY A 5 15.99 -7.99 -19.23
CA GLY A 5 16.84 -8.08 -18.05
C GLY A 5 16.64 -9.37 -17.26
N THR A 6 17.06 -9.35 -16.00
CA THR A 6 16.69 -10.36 -15.02
C THR A 6 15.28 -10.08 -14.54
N ILE A 7 14.33 -10.89 -14.97
CA ILE A 7 12.89 -10.74 -14.67
C ILE A 7 12.56 -11.56 -13.42
N LEU A 8 11.89 -10.96 -12.45
CA LEU A 8 11.36 -11.69 -11.28
C LEU A 8 9.97 -12.25 -11.63
N VAL A 9 9.92 -13.47 -12.12
CA VAL A 9 8.76 -14.11 -12.74
C VAL A 9 7.87 -14.80 -11.70
N GLY A 10 6.58 -14.69 -11.90
CA GLY A 10 5.57 -15.44 -11.15
C GLY A 10 5.43 -15.03 -9.68
N PRO A 11 4.61 -15.77 -8.92
CA PRO A 11 4.29 -15.42 -7.53
C PRO A 11 5.45 -15.64 -6.56
N GLU A 12 6.46 -16.42 -6.95
CA GLU A 12 7.65 -16.70 -6.15
C GLU A 12 8.86 -15.83 -6.57
N PHE A 13 8.67 -14.93 -7.56
CA PHE A 13 9.70 -14.01 -8.05
C PHE A 13 10.98 -14.70 -8.49
N GLU A 14 10.85 -15.81 -9.22
CA GLU A 14 12.00 -16.56 -9.75
C GLU A 14 12.81 -15.66 -10.70
N PRO A 15 14.11 -15.44 -10.45
CA PRO A 15 14.96 -14.67 -11.35
C PRO A 15 15.22 -15.43 -12.66
N ARG A 16 14.80 -14.88 -13.80
CA ARG A 16 15.04 -15.42 -15.14
C ARG A 16 15.61 -14.36 -16.05
N GLU A 17 16.65 -14.66 -16.80
CA GLU A 17 17.13 -13.77 -17.84
C GLU A 17 16.22 -13.87 -19.07
N GLY A 18 15.74 -12.72 -19.58
CA GLY A 18 14.82 -12.73 -20.70
C GLY A 18 14.19 -11.38 -20.99
N ARG A 19 13.03 -11.45 -21.65
CA ARG A 19 12.22 -10.26 -21.94
C ARG A 19 10.75 -10.48 -21.66
N VAL A 20 10.11 -9.43 -21.18
CA VAL A 20 8.63 -9.32 -21.06
C VAL A 20 8.11 -8.66 -22.34
N VAL A 21 7.23 -9.33 -23.05
CA VAL A 21 6.54 -8.79 -24.22
C VAL A 21 5.22 -8.17 -23.77
N VAL A 22 5.03 -6.88 -24.03
CA VAL A 22 3.85 -6.13 -23.63
C VAL A 22 3.14 -5.57 -24.87
N GLU A 23 1.83 -5.86 -24.99
CA GLU A 23 0.92 -5.30 -25.99
C GLU A 23 -0.34 -4.78 -25.30
N ASP A 24 -0.81 -3.62 -25.69
CA ASP A 24 -2.03 -2.96 -25.16
C ASP A 24 -2.09 -2.87 -23.60
N GLY A 25 -0.92 -2.72 -22.96
CA GLY A 25 -0.82 -2.61 -21.50
C GLY A 25 -0.85 -3.95 -20.76
N GLU A 26 -0.88 -5.09 -21.46
CA GLU A 26 -0.93 -6.43 -20.91
C GLU A 26 0.35 -7.22 -21.22
N ILE A 27 0.77 -8.08 -20.30
CA ILE A 27 1.90 -9.03 -20.51
C ILE A 27 1.42 -10.17 -21.38
N GLN A 28 1.92 -10.23 -22.62
CA GLN A 28 1.56 -11.26 -23.60
C GLN A 28 2.45 -12.49 -23.53
N ALA A 29 3.74 -12.30 -23.23
CA ALA A 29 4.68 -13.40 -23.10
C ALA A 29 5.87 -13.05 -22.21
N ILE A 30 6.48 -14.05 -21.62
CA ILE A 30 7.75 -13.99 -20.92
C ILE A 30 8.70 -14.96 -21.63
N GLU A 31 9.70 -14.41 -22.32
CA GLU A 31 10.61 -15.19 -23.16
C GLU A 31 11.99 -15.28 -22.49
N GLU A 32 12.45 -16.51 -22.20
CA GLU A 32 13.79 -16.75 -21.71
C GLU A 32 14.78 -16.60 -22.87
N THR A 33 15.72 -15.68 -22.77
CA THR A 33 16.77 -15.42 -23.76
C THR A 33 17.92 -14.67 -23.13
N GLU A 34 19.12 -14.87 -23.65
CA GLU A 34 20.26 -14.05 -23.28
C GLU A 34 20.06 -12.62 -23.81
N THR A 35 20.04 -11.65 -22.93
CA THR A 35 19.80 -10.25 -23.28
C THR A 35 21.03 -9.38 -23.15
N GLY A 36 22.00 -9.79 -22.33
CA GLY A 36 23.14 -8.98 -21.93
C GLY A 36 22.74 -7.70 -21.17
N SER A 37 21.49 -7.58 -20.75
CA SER A 37 20.99 -6.44 -19.99
C SER A 37 21.26 -6.61 -18.51
N SER A 38 21.82 -5.60 -17.86
CA SER A 38 22.00 -5.55 -16.41
C SER A 38 20.72 -5.16 -15.66
N SER A 39 19.62 -4.91 -16.36
CA SER A 39 18.37 -4.47 -15.72
C SER A 39 17.74 -5.59 -14.88
N ILE A 40 17.09 -5.20 -13.78
CA ILE A 40 16.23 -6.08 -12.99
C ILE A 40 14.80 -5.60 -13.19
N VAL A 41 13.91 -6.52 -13.62
CA VAL A 41 12.50 -6.21 -13.90
C VAL A 41 11.65 -6.85 -12.83
N ILE A 42 10.90 -6.01 -12.10
CA ILE A 42 9.99 -6.44 -11.03
C ILE A 42 8.58 -5.91 -11.29
N PRO A 43 7.53 -6.48 -10.68
CA PRO A 43 6.23 -5.84 -10.66
C PRO A 43 6.34 -4.47 -9.99
N ALA A 44 5.63 -3.47 -10.49
CA ALA A 44 5.49 -2.20 -9.79
C ALA A 44 4.72 -2.38 -8.48
N PHE A 45 4.98 -1.50 -7.52
CA PHE A 45 4.43 -1.62 -6.17
C PHE A 45 2.94 -1.28 -6.09
N VAL A 46 2.26 -1.94 -5.15
CA VAL A 46 0.91 -1.60 -4.70
C VAL A 46 0.98 -1.21 -3.23
N ASN A 47 0.76 0.06 -2.94
CA ASN A 47 0.74 0.60 -1.58
C ASN A 47 -0.66 0.36 -0.98
N ALA A 48 -0.79 -0.64 -0.11
CA ALA A 48 -2.09 -1.15 0.31
C ALA A 48 -2.82 -0.27 1.33
N HIS A 49 -2.20 0.81 1.84
CA HIS A 49 -2.85 1.77 2.73
C HIS A 49 -2.14 3.12 2.75
N THR A 50 -2.89 4.18 2.50
CA THR A 50 -2.41 5.57 2.52
C THR A 50 -3.46 6.54 3.04
N HIS A 51 -2.95 7.70 3.52
CA HIS A 51 -3.69 8.93 3.79
C HIS A 51 -3.02 10.11 3.08
N ILE A 52 -3.18 10.19 1.75
CA ILE A 52 -2.51 11.22 0.92
C ILE A 52 -3.03 12.63 1.22
N GLY A 53 -4.24 12.74 1.78
CA GLY A 53 -4.81 14.04 2.10
C GLY A 53 -4.00 14.88 3.07
N ASP A 54 -3.25 14.25 3.94
CA ASP A 54 -2.41 14.91 4.94
C ASP A 54 -1.03 15.36 4.40
N SER A 55 -0.82 15.23 3.09
CA SER A 55 0.38 15.73 2.39
C SER A 55 0.68 17.22 2.62
N ILE A 56 -0.30 17.99 3.07
CA ILE A 56 -0.17 19.40 3.47
C ILE A 56 0.57 19.59 4.80
N ALA A 57 0.78 18.51 5.57
CA ALA A 57 1.19 18.58 6.95
C ALA A 57 2.49 17.78 7.23
N LYS A 58 3.32 17.55 6.23
CA LYS A 58 4.55 16.74 6.34
C LYS A 58 5.40 17.19 7.54
N GLU A 59 5.73 16.21 8.42
CA GLU A 59 6.51 16.38 9.65
C GLU A 59 5.88 17.34 10.68
N ALA A 60 4.59 17.65 10.57
CA ALA A 60 3.89 18.41 11.60
C ALA A 60 3.61 17.52 12.83
N GLY A 61 3.67 18.13 14.01
CA GLY A 61 3.27 17.49 15.28
C GLY A 61 4.30 16.52 15.87
N GLY A 62 5.60 16.73 15.61
CA GLY A 62 6.65 15.93 16.23
C GLY A 62 6.51 15.89 17.77
N GLY A 63 6.50 14.66 18.33
CA GLY A 63 6.37 14.42 19.78
C GLY A 63 4.92 14.32 20.28
N LEU A 64 3.92 14.48 19.44
CA LEU A 64 2.52 14.20 19.79
C LEU A 64 2.25 12.69 19.83
N SER A 65 1.32 12.29 20.72
CA SER A 65 0.78 10.93 20.73
C SER A 65 -0.05 10.65 19.47
N LEU A 66 -0.33 9.38 19.19
CA LEU A 66 -1.20 8.95 18.10
C LEU A 66 -2.52 9.73 18.09
N ASP A 67 -3.19 9.81 19.24
CA ASP A 67 -4.50 10.47 19.36
C ASP A 67 -4.41 11.97 19.09
N GLU A 68 -3.42 12.66 19.64
CA GLU A 68 -3.20 14.09 19.41
C GLU A 68 -2.84 14.39 17.95
N LEU A 69 -2.20 13.43 17.26
CA LEU A 69 -1.73 13.58 15.91
C LEU A 69 -2.85 13.31 14.89
N VAL A 70 -3.51 12.14 14.93
CA VAL A 70 -4.37 11.65 13.85
C VAL A 70 -5.79 11.27 14.24
N ALA A 71 -6.14 11.21 15.55
CA ALA A 71 -7.47 10.75 15.95
C ALA A 71 -8.57 11.75 15.52
N PRO A 72 -9.67 11.24 14.91
CA PRO A 72 -10.83 12.08 14.65
C PRO A 72 -11.57 12.44 15.97
N PRO A 73 -12.27 13.59 16.06
CA PRO A 73 -12.36 14.63 15.03
C PRO A 73 -11.26 15.71 15.13
N ASP A 74 -10.48 15.76 16.21
CA ASP A 74 -9.69 16.93 16.61
C ASP A 74 -8.18 16.72 16.67
N GLY A 75 -7.67 15.58 16.25
CA GLY A 75 -6.24 15.38 16.05
C GLY A 75 -5.65 16.46 15.12
N LEU A 76 -4.36 16.75 15.26
CA LEU A 76 -3.68 17.80 14.48
C LEU A 76 -3.95 17.68 12.98
N LYS A 77 -3.89 16.46 12.44
CA LYS A 77 -4.23 16.12 11.05
C LYS A 77 -5.58 16.72 10.65
N HIS A 78 -6.63 16.44 11.41
CA HIS A 78 -7.98 16.89 11.08
C HIS A 78 -8.15 18.41 11.17
N ARG A 79 -7.48 19.07 12.14
CA ARG A 79 -7.48 20.54 12.23
C ARG A 79 -6.80 21.17 11.02
N LEU A 80 -5.66 20.64 10.58
CA LEU A 80 -4.94 21.12 9.40
C LEU A 80 -5.73 20.89 8.12
N LEU A 81 -6.34 19.72 7.96
CA LEU A 81 -7.21 19.43 6.81
C LEU A 81 -8.40 20.39 6.71
N ARG A 82 -9.04 20.76 7.84
CA ARG A 82 -10.14 21.72 7.85
C ARG A 82 -9.71 23.16 7.58
N SER A 83 -8.52 23.56 8.04
CA SER A 83 -8.03 24.93 7.90
C SER A 83 -7.35 25.23 6.57
N THR A 84 -6.99 24.20 5.77
CA THR A 84 -6.30 24.36 4.50
C THR A 84 -7.32 24.45 3.36
N ASP A 85 -7.12 25.37 2.43
CA ASP A 85 -7.98 25.53 1.25
C ASP A 85 -7.86 24.36 0.27
N ARG A 86 -8.85 24.24 -0.62
CA ARG A 86 -8.94 23.17 -1.62
C ARG A 86 -7.73 23.11 -2.55
N GLU A 87 -7.32 24.26 -3.09
CA GLU A 87 -6.26 24.34 -4.09
C GLU A 87 -4.92 23.84 -3.51
N THR A 88 -4.59 24.27 -2.31
CA THR A 88 -3.40 23.81 -1.57
C THR A 88 -3.43 22.31 -1.32
N LYS A 89 -4.59 21.75 -0.89
CA LYS A 89 -4.74 20.29 -0.68
C LYS A 89 -4.54 19.51 -1.97
N VAL A 90 -5.18 19.91 -3.07
CA VAL A 90 -5.05 19.26 -4.38
C VAL A 90 -3.60 19.31 -4.86
N ALA A 91 -2.94 20.49 -4.76
CA ALA A 91 -1.55 20.63 -5.17
C ALA A 91 -0.58 19.76 -4.34
N ALA A 92 -0.80 19.65 -3.03
CA ALA A 92 0.01 18.80 -2.15
C ALA A 92 -0.17 17.32 -2.48
N MET A 93 -1.41 16.85 -2.63
CA MET A 93 -1.71 15.48 -3.04
C MET A 93 -1.10 15.15 -4.41
N ALA A 94 -1.22 16.02 -5.41
CA ALA A 94 -0.64 15.82 -6.73
C ALA A 94 0.89 15.65 -6.71
N ARG A 95 1.59 16.35 -5.82
CA ARG A 95 3.04 16.19 -5.62
C ARG A 95 3.38 14.84 -4.98
N THR A 96 2.58 14.40 -4.02
CA THR A 96 2.76 13.10 -3.36
C THR A 96 2.52 11.95 -4.34
N VAL A 97 1.43 12.01 -5.11
CA VAL A 97 1.14 11.02 -6.15
C VAL A 97 2.26 10.97 -7.20
N LYS A 98 2.76 12.14 -7.64
CA LYS A 98 3.93 12.20 -8.54
C LYS A 98 5.14 11.47 -7.95
N GLN A 99 5.44 11.69 -6.68
CA GLN A 99 6.53 10.99 -5.99
C GLN A 99 6.31 9.47 -5.95
N MET A 100 5.07 9.03 -5.72
CA MET A 100 4.71 7.59 -5.72
C MET A 100 4.94 6.97 -7.10
N GLU A 101 4.48 7.61 -8.19
CA GLU A 101 4.78 7.19 -9.56
C GLU A 101 6.29 7.07 -9.81
N GLU A 102 7.03 8.13 -9.52
CA GLU A 102 8.47 8.20 -9.76
C GLU A 102 9.26 7.18 -8.94
N THR A 103 8.69 6.69 -7.84
CA THR A 103 9.30 5.65 -6.97
C THR A 103 8.70 4.26 -7.19
N GLY A 104 7.99 4.04 -8.30
CA GLY A 104 7.56 2.72 -8.75
C GLY A 104 6.25 2.21 -8.16
N THR A 105 5.42 3.08 -7.55
CA THR A 105 4.07 2.72 -7.10
C THR A 105 3.09 2.82 -8.26
N ALA A 106 2.50 1.69 -8.67
CA ALA A 106 1.51 1.62 -9.76
C ALA A 106 0.08 1.83 -9.27
N SER A 107 -0.19 1.45 -8.04
CA SER A 107 -1.50 1.57 -7.43
C SER A 107 -1.38 1.80 -5.92
N PHE A 108 -2.43 2.39 -5.35
CA PHE A 108 -2.51 2.57 -3.90
C PHE A 108 -3.96 2.52 -3.41
N VAL A 109 -4.15 2.08 -2.17
CA VAL A 109 -5.44 2.13 -1.47
C VAL A 109 -5.43 3.36 -0.56
N GLU A 110 -6.35 4.27 -0.79
CA GLU A 110 -6.45 5.54 -0.05
C GLU A 110 -7.68 5.59 0.84
N PHE A 111 -7.50 5.80 2.13
CA PHE A 111 -8.60 6.11 3.06
C PHE A 111 -8.85 7.62 3.06
N ARG A 112 -9.82 8.07 2.23
CA ARG A 112 -9.95 9.47 1.87
C ARG A 112 -10.90 10.25 2.78
N GLU A 113 -10.35 11.10 3.65
CA GLU A 113 -11.09 12.03 4.50
C GLU A 113 -11.73 13.17 3.71
N GLY A 114 -12.75 13.80 4.32
CA GLY A 114 -13.44 14.97 3.79
C GLY A 114 -14.64 14.63 2.91
N GLY A 115 -15.21 13.45 3.09
CA GLY A 115 -16.46 13.05 2.43
C GLY A 115 -16.34 13.09 0.90
N VAL A 116 -17.44 13.45 0.22
CA VAL A 116 -17.49 13.57 -1.25
C VAL A 116 -16.49 14.60 -1.79
N ASP A 117 -16.31 15.72 -1.09
CA ASP A 117 -15.34 16.75 -1.50
C ASP A 117 -13.90 16.23 -1.43
N GLY A 118 -13.60 15.41 -0.42
CA GLY A 118 -12.30 14.75 -0.29
C GLY A 118 -12.00 13.82 -1.46
N VAL A 119 -12.96 12.99 -1.85
CA VAL A 119 -12.86 12.11 -3.03
C VAL A 119 -12.66 12.93 -4.31
N SER A 120 -13.44 14.00 -4.49
CA SER A 120 -13.30 14.91 -5.64
C SER A 120 -11.92 15.58 -5.70
N MET A 121 -11.40 16.07 -4.56
CA MET A 121 -10.06 16.67 -4.50
C MET A 121 -8.95 15.68 -4.90
N LEU A 122 -9.04 14.43 -4.49
CA LEU A 122 -8.08 13.41 -4.88
C LEU A 122 -8.14 13.11 -6.37
N ARG A 123 -9.34 13.01 -6.96
CA ARG A 123 -9.50 12.84 -8.42
C ARG A 123 -8.89 14.00 -9.20
N ASP A 124 -9.04 15.24 -8.72
CA ASP A 124 -8.38 16.39 -9.33
C ASP A 124 -6.85 16.28 -9.28
N ALA A 125 -6.31 15.80 -8.15
CA ALA A 125 -4.87 15.58 -7.99
C ALA A 125 -4.32 14.49 -8.92
N LEU A 126 -5.15 13.53 -9.30
CA LEU A 126 -4.84 12.40 -10.17
C LEU A 126 -4.99 12.70 -11.66
N ALA A 127 -5.61 13.81 -12.07
CA ALA A 127 -6.03 14.08 -13.45
C ALA A 127 -4.93 13.97 -14.53
N ARG A 128 -3.64 13.94 -14.16
CA ARG A 128 -2.49 13.82 -15.06
C ARG A 128 -1.51 12.74 -14.59
N ARG A 129 -2.02 11.71 -13.92
CA ARG A 129 -1.23 10.63 -13.33
C ARG A 129 -1.58 9.30 -14.00
N GLN A 130 -0.64 8.36 -13.93
CA GLN A 130 -0.79 7.01 -14.48
C GLN A 130 -0.99 5.95 -13.40
N VAL A 131 -0.94 6.33 -12.11
CA VAL A 131 -1.25 5.42 -11.01
C VAL A 131 -2.74 5.12 -10.96
N ASP A 132 -3.08 3.91 -10.59
CA ASP A 132 -4.46 3.45 -10.42
C ASP A 132 -4.83 3.48 -8.92
N PRO A 133 -5.58 4.49 -8.43
CA PRO A 133 -6.01 4.54 -7.06
C PRO A 133 -7.21 3.63 -6.81
N VAL A 134 -7.25 3.02 -5.64
CA VAL A 134 -8.47 2.45 -5.04
C VAL A 134 -8.87 3.35 -3.88
N ILE A 135 -9.91 4.14 -4.09
CA ILE A 135 -10.31 5.19 -3.14
C ILE A 135 -11.41 4.64 -2.23
N LEU A 136 -11.14 4.60 -0.93
CA LEU A 136 -12.12 4.29 0.10
C LEU A 136 -12.57 5.60 0.75
N GLY A 137 -13.75 6.08 0.35
CA GLY A 137 -14.33 7.31 0.90
C GLY A 137 -14.67 7.13 2.37
N ARG A 138 -14.52 8.19 3.17
CA ARG A 138 -14.78 8.18 4.61
C ARG A 138 -15.96 9.06 4.97
N GLU A 139 -16.41 8.95 6.21
CA GLU A 139 -17.39 9.81 6.89
C GLU A 139 -18.86 9.58 6.48
N THR A 140 -19.16 9.36 5.19
CA THR A 140 -20.55 9.28 4.72
C THR A 140 -20.78 8.17 3.68
N GLU A 141 -22.01 7.65 3.59
CA GLU A 141 -22.41 6.74 2.53
C GLU A 141 -22.31 7.38 1.14
N ALA A 142 -22.50 8.70 1.04
CA ALA A 142 -22.33 9.43 -0.22
C ALA A 142 -20.87 9.36 -0.71
N ALA A 143 -19.88 9.51 0.20
CA ALA A 143 -18.46 9.37 -0.15
C ALA A 143 -18.13 7.94 -0.60
N MET A 144 -18.68 6.92 0.06
CA MET A 144 -18.57 5.52 -0.34
C MET A 144 -19.17 5.28 -1.73
N ASN A 145 -20.33 5.87 -2.02
CA ASN A 145 -20.98 5.72 -3.33
C ASN A 145 -20.18 6.35 -4.46
N GLU A 146 -19.51 7.48 -4.19
CA GLU A 146 -18.64 8.19 -5.14
C GLU A 146 -17.22 7.62 -5.25
N SER A 147 -16.91 6.51 -4.59
CA SER A 147 -15.57 5.92 -4.55
C SER A 147 -15.63 4.39 -4.69
N ASP A 148 -14.51 3.70 -4.50
CA ASP A 148 -14.41 2.25 -4.68
C ASP A 148 -14.79 1.47 -3.41
N GLY A 149 -15.04 2.17 -2.30
CA GLY A 149 -15.43 1.55 -1.05
C GLY A 149 -15.49 2.52 0.12
N PHE A 150 -15.44 1.97 1.34
CA PHE A 150 -15.44 2.72 2.58
C PHE A 150 -14.22 2.39 3.44
N GLY A 151 -13.54 3.42 3.95
CA GLY A 151 -12.40 3.30 4.87
C GLY A 151 -12.79 3.74 6.29
N ALA A 152 -13.02 2.80 7.19
CA ALA A 152 -13.39 3.09 8.58
C ALA A 152 -12.18 3.43 9.45
N SER A 153 -12.34 4.36 10.40
CA SER A 153 -11.29 4.79 11.31
C SER A 153 -10.92 3.71 12.34
N GLY A 154 -11.90 3.03 12.88
CA GLY A 154 -11.74 1.98 13.87
C GLY A 154 -13.08 1.68 14.53
N ALA A 155 -13.30 0.47 14.99
CA ALA A 155 -14.60 0.04 15.53
C ALA A 155 -15.05 0.80 16.78
N ARG A 156 -14.13 1.54 17.43
CA ARG A 156 -14.45 2.42 18.57
C ARG A 156 -14.90 3.82 18.17
N ASP A 157 -14.60 4.24 16.95
CA ASP A 157 -14.78 5.62 16.51
C ASP A 157 -16.20 5.87 15.98
N GLY A 158 -16.99 4.81 15.77
CA GLY A 158 -18.36 4.91 15.30
C GLY A 158 -19.06 3.57 15.09
N ASP A 159 -20.36 3.64 14.81
CA ASP A 159 -21.15 2.50 14.36
C ASP A 159 -21.05 2.42 12.81
N PHE A 160 -20.49 1.35 12.30
CA PHE A 160 -20.27 1.16 10.87
C PHE A 160 -21.18 0.11 10.24
N ASP A 161 -22.13 -0.48 10.96
CA ASP A 161 -23.02 -1.55 10.47
C ASP A 161 -23.78 -1.16 9.21
N GLN A 162 -24.33 0.07 9.18
CA GLN A 162 -25.06 0.56 8.01
C GLN A 162 -24.14 0.76 6.80
N LEU A 163 -22.94 1.31 7.01
CA LEU A 163 -21.95 1.54 5.96
C LEU A 163 -21.40 0.22 5.44
N ARG A 164 -21.09 -0.74 6.32
CA ARG A 164 -20.70 -2.09 5.90
C ARG A 164 -21.79 -2.78 5.07
N ASN A 165 -23.03 -2.71 5.50
CA ASN A 165 -24.15 -3.25 4.74
C ASN A 165 -24.33 -2.54 3.38
N ALA A 166 -24.06 -1.23 3.30
CA ALA A 166 -24.10 -0.48 2.06
C ALA A 166 -22.98 -0.91 1.09
N THR A 167 -21.73 -1.08 1.57
CA THR A 167 -20.61 -1.57 0.75
C THR A 167 -20.90 -2.96 0.18
N ARG A 168 -21.44 -3.89 1.00
CA ARG A 168 -21.85 -5.22 0.53
C ARG A 168 -22.89 -5.16 -0.58
N ARG A 169 -23.93 -4.35 -0.42
CA ARG A 169 -24.98 -4.19 -1.45
C ARG A 169 -24.42 -3.60 -2.75
N ALA A 170 -23.41 -2.74 -2.64
CA ALA A 170 -22.78 -2.08 -3.78
C ALA A 170 -21.65 -2.91 -4.41
N GLY A 171 -21.23 -4.03 -3.80
CA GLY A 171 -20.06 -4.80 -4.23
C GLY A 171 -18.76 -4.01 -4.11
N LYS A 172 -18.65 -3.15 -3.09
CA LYS A 172 -17.50 -2.25 -2.85
C LYS A 172 -16.71 -2.69 -1.62
N LEU A 173 -15.43 -2.29 -1.56
CA LEU A 173 -14.54 -2.64 -0.46
C LEU A 173 -14.90 -1.94 0.85
N PHE A 174 -14.65 -2.63 1.97
CA PHE A 174 -14.71 -2.08 3.31
C PHE A 174 -13.42 -2.42 4.07
N GLY A 175 -12.54 -1.44 4.23
CA GLY A 175 -11.33 -1.56 5.05
C GLY A 175 -11.52 -0.85 6.39
N ILE A 176 -10.88 -1.37 7.46
CA ILE A 176 -10.97 -0.78 8.79
C ILE A 176 -9.64 -0.85 9.54
N HIS A 177 -9.29 0.23 10.27
CA HIS A 177 -8.16 0.20 11.20
C HIS A 177 -8.54 -0.62 12.44
N ALA A 178 -7.61 -1.45 12.90
CA ALA A 178 -7.80 -2.28 14.10
C ALA A 178 -6.47 -2.59 14.79
N GLY A 179 -6.48 -2.61 16.11
CA GLY A 179 -5.32 -3.01 16.90
C GLY A 179 -4.13 -2.07 16.81
N GLU A 180 -4.33 -0.80 16.46
CA GLU A 180 -3.25 0.18 16.43
C GLU A 180 -2.94 0.74 17.83
N ARG A 181 -3.97 1.14 18.58
CA ARG A 181 -3.84 1.68 19.95
C ARG A 181 -3.68 0.57 20.99
N ASP A 182 -4.54 -0.41 20.90
CA ASP A 182 -4.61 -1.60 21.76
C ASP A 182 -5.48 -2.69 21.08
N ALA A 183 -5.61 -3.85 21.72
CA ALA A 183 -6.31 -5.02 21.17
C ALA A 183 -7.85 -4.93 21.20
N ALA A 184 -8.45 -3.97 21.91
CA ALA A 184 -9.87 -4.04 22.27
C ALA A 184 -10.83 -3.74 21.11
N ASP A 185 -10.35 -3.17 20.00
CA ASP A 185 -11.17 -2.90 18.81
C ASP A 185 -11.06 -3.97 17.72
N ILE A 186 -10.16 -4.96 17.88
CA ILE A 186 -9.93 -5.99 16.86
C ILE A 186 -11.15 -6.90 16.69
N HIS A 187 -11.70 -7.44 17.81
CA HIS A 187 -12.92 -8.25 17.73
C HIS A 187 -14.12 -7.49 17.16
N PRO A 188 -14.43 -6.26 17.62
CA PRO A 188 -15.49 -5.46 17.00
C PRO A 188 -15.28 -5.16 15.51
N ALA A 189 -14.02 -4.95 15.08
CA ALA A 189 -13.71 -4.77 13.67
C ALA A 189 -13.96 -6.06 12.86
N LEU A 190 -13.58 -7.22 13.40
CA LEU A 190 -13.84 -8.53 12.80
C LEU A 190 -15.34 -8.88 12.74
N ASP A 191 -16.14 -8.41 13.71
CA ASP A 191 -17.61 -8.60 13.72
C ASP A 191 -18.31 -7.88 12.55
N LEU A 192 -17.68 -6.84 12.00
CA LEU A 192 -18.14 -6.16 10.78
C LEU A 192 -17.85 -6.98 9.50
N ASP A 193 -17.10 -8.09 9.59
CA ASP A 193 -16.67 -8.90 8.44
C ASP A 193 -16.01 -8.04 7.34
N PRO A 194 -14.91 -7.35 7.64
CA PRO A 194 -14.24 -6.44 6.71
C PRO A 194 -13.53 -7.18 5.58
N ASP A 195 -13.30 -6.48 4.47
CA ASP A 195 -12.51 -7.04 3.37
C ASP A 195 -11.00 -7.03 3.69
N PHE A 196 -10.54 -6.19 4.61
CA PHE A 196 -9.21 -6.21 5.20
C PHE A 196 -9.11 -5.34 6.46
N LEU A 197 -8.12 -5.66 7.30
CA LEU A 197 -7.77 -4.90 8.51
C LEU A 197 -6.45 -4.15 8.30
N VAL A 198 -6.30 -2.98 8.97
CA VAL A 198 -5.07 -2.19 8.92
C VAL A 198 -4.43 -2.11 10.30
N HIS A 199 -3.08 -2.12 10.36
CA HIS A 199 -2.16 -2.06 11.50
C HIS A 199 -1.94 -3.37 12.25
N LEU A 200 -2.89 -3.84 13.06
CA LEU A 200 -2.80 -5.06 13.87
C LEU A 200 -1.54 -5.13 14.77
N VAL A 201 -1.13 -3.98 15.35
CA VAL A 201 0.05 -3.89 16.23
C VAL A 201 -0.14 -4.72 17.50
N HIS A 202 -1.34 -4.65 18.09
CA HIS A 202 -1.68 -5.30 19.35
C HIS A 202 -2.52 -6.57 19.18
N VAL A 203 -2.34 -7.29 18.07
CA VAL A 203 -3.04 -8.55 17.82
C VAL A 203 -2.57 -9.62 18.83
N GLU A 204 -3.52 -10.40 19.33
CA GLU A 204 -3.31 -11.53 20.24
C GLU A 204 -3.71 -12.83 19.57
N GLU A 205 -3.37 -14.01 20.14
CA GLU A 205 -3.60 -15.33 19.52
C GLU A 205 -5.07 -15.54 19.14
N LEU A 206 -6.03 -15.18 20.01
CA LEU A 206 -7.45 -15.32 19.71
C LEU A 206 -7.92 -14.45 18.52
N HIS A 207 -7.25 -13.32 18.29
CA HIS A 207 -7.50 -12.50 17.11
C HIS A 207 -6.92 -13.15 15.84
N LEU A 208 -5.70 -13.71 15.95
CA LEU A 208 -5.03 -14.43 14.86
C LEU A 208 -5.87 -15.62 14.39
N ASP A 209 -6.39 -16.42 15.33
CA ASP A 209 -7.27 -17.54 15.02
C ASP A 209 -8.51 -17.08 14.24
N ARG A 210 -9.17 -15.99 14.68
CA ARG A 210 -10.34 -15.45 13.95
C ARG A 210 -9.98 -14.85 12.59
N ILE A 211 -8.82 -14.22 12.46
CA ILE A 211 -8.32 -13.67 11.18
C ILE A 211 -8.08 -14.83 10.20
N GLU A 212 -7.48 -15.94 10.66
CA GLU A 212 -7.24 -17.13 9.87
C GLU A 212 -8.55 -17.82 9.47
N ASP A 213 -9.43 -18.10 10.44
CA ASP A 213 -10.72 -18.78 10.22
C ASP A 213 -11.64 -18.05 9.23
N ASN A 214 -11.58 -16.70 9.21
CA ASN A 214 -12.38 -15.88 8.30
C ASN A 214 -11.57 -15.42 7.06
N GLU A 215 -10.33 -15.87 6.90
CA GLU A 215 -9.43 -15.49 5.80
C GLU A 215 -9.30 -13.96 5.58
N VAL A 216 -9.40 -13.16 6.66
CA VAL A 216 -9.37 -11.68 6.56
C VAL A 216 -7.95 -11.20 6.30
N PRO A 217 -7.67 -10.51 5.18
CA PRO A 217 -6.35 -9.95 4.88
C PRO A 217 -5.95 -8.84 5.86
N ALA A 218 -4.63 -8.68 6.03
CA ALA A 218 -4.05 -7.64 6.87
C ALA A 218 -3.17 -6.69 6.06
N VAL A 219 -3.24 -5.39 6.35
CA VAL A 219 -2.31 -4.38 5.84
C VAL A 219 -1.50 -3.84 7.02
N VAL A 220 -0.17 -3.97 6.95
CA VAL A 220 0.73 -3.51 8.01
C VAL A 220 1.52 -2.29 7.57
N CYS A 221 1.71 -1.33 8.49
CA CYS A 221 2.37 -0.06 8.23
C CYS A 221 3.52 0.16 9.25
N PRO A 222 4.56 -0.69 9.25
CA PRO A 222 5.54 -0.71 10.32
C PRO A 222 6.26 0.62 10.56
N ARG A 223 6.57 1.40 9.53
CA ARG A 223 7.23 2.70 9.71
C ARG A 223 6.31 3.73 10.37
N SER A 224 5.04 3.76 9.99
CA SER A 224 4.05 4.66 10.62
C SER A 224 3.88 4.31 12.10
N ASN A 225 3.70 3.04 12.41
CA ASN A 225 3.55 2.56 13.78
C ASN A 225 4.78 2.85 14.66
N LEU A 226 5.99 2.82 14.09
CA LEU A 226 7.22 3.23 14.79
C LEU A 226 7.26 4.74 15.06
N VAL A 227 6.83 5.58 14.12
CA VAL A 227 6.80 7.05 14.29
C VAL A 227 5.80 7.46 15.37
N THR A 228 4.64 6.82 15.41
CA THR A 228 3.61 7.08 16.43
C THR A 228 3.88 6.37 17.77
N ASN A 229 4.97 5.58 17.83
CA ASN A 229 5.41 4.85 19.02
C ASN A 229 4.35 3.88 19.60
N VAL A 230 3.49 3.33 18.75
CA VAL A 230 2.48 2.34 19.16
C VAL A 230 3.02 0.91 19.17
N GLY A 231 4.15 0.66 18.54
CA GLY A 231 4.81 -0.65 18.49
C GLY A 231 5.04 -1.14 17.07
N VAL A 232 5.25 -2.45 16.93
CA VAL A 232 5.46 -3.12 15.65
C VAL A 232 4.47 -4.27 15.54
N PRO A 233 3.69 -4.36 14.45
CA PRO A 233 2.80 -5.50 14.23
C PRO A 233 3.61 -6.80 14.15
N PRO A 234 3.09 -7.94 14.63
CA PRO A 234 3.76 -9.24 14.53
C PRO A 234 3.67 -9.79 13.10
N ILE A 235 4.37 -9.11 12.18
CA ILE A 235 4.27 -9.32 10.72
C ILE A 235 4.45 -10.80 10.33
N ARG A 236 5.40 -11.50 10.98
CA ARG A 236 5.64 -12.91 10.72
C ARG A 236 4.43 -13.77 11.09
N GLN A 237 3.88 -13.61 12.28
CA GLN A 237 2.73 -14.38 12.75
C GLN A 237 1.50 -14.12 11.84
N LEU A 238 1.28 -12.86 11.48
CA LEU A 238 0.22 -12.50 10.51
C LEU A 238 0.44 -13.17 9.15
N ALA A 239 1.68 -13.16 8.63
CA ALA A 239 1.99 -13.75 7.32
C ALA A 239 1.87 -15.28 7.29
N GLU A 240 1.96 -15.95 8.44
CA GLU A 240 1.74 -17.39 8.61
C GLU A 240 0.24 -17.74 8.64
N ARG A 241 -0.65 -16.78 8.95
CA ARG A 241 -2.09 -16.98 9.15
C ARG A 241 -2.95 -16.40 8.02
N THR A 242 -2.53 -15.31 7.39
CA THR A 242 -3.34 -14.64 6.37
C THR A 242 -2.51 -13.95 5.29
N THR A 243 -3.20 -13.40 4.27
CA THR A 243 -2.58 -12.53 3.26
C THR A 243 -2.19 -11.19 3.91
N VAL A 244 -0.89 -10.88 3.95
CA VAL A 244 -0.38 -9.59 4.47
C VAL A 244 0.12 -8.73 3.33
N ALA A 245 -0.27 -7.44 3.31
CA ALA A 245 0.29 -6.42 2.42
C ALA A 245 0.95 -5.28 3.21
N LEU A 246 1.82 -4.51 2.53
CA LEU A 246 2.47 -3.33 3.08
C LEU A 246 1.72 -2.06 2.68
N GLY A 247 1.56 -1.15 3.65
CA GLY A 247 1.06 0.21 3.46
C GLY A 247 1.99 1.25 4.07
N THR A 248 2.00 2.47 3.56
CA THR A 248 2.84 3.54 4.11
C THR A 248 2.11 4.48 5.06
N ASP A 249 0.79 4.37 5.10
CA ASP A 249 -0.10 5.14 5.97
C ASP A 249 0.02 6.68 5.75
N ASN A 250 -0.01 7.47 6.81
CA ASN A 250 -0.01 8.92 6.78
C ASN A 250 1.25 9.52 6.11
N VAL A 251 1.05 10.26 5.02
CA VAL A 251 2.14 11.01 4.35
C VAL A 251 2.68 12.14 5.24
N MET A 252 1.89 12.58 6.18
CA MET A 252 2.25 13.54 7.21
C MET A 252 3.45 13.05 8.05
N THR A 253 3.52 11.75 8.34
CA THR A 253 4.54 11.16 9.22
C THR A 253 5.63 10.41 8.45
N ASN A 254 5.33 9.95 7.23
CA ASN A 254 6.24 9.14 6.44
C ASN A 254 6.18 9.50 4.95
N SER A 255 7.32 9.40 4.29
CA SER A 255 7.33 9.42 2.82
C SER A 255 6.65 8.13 2.30
N PRO A 256 5.80 8.20 1.25
CA PRO A 256 5.08 7.04 0.71
C PRO A 256 5.98 6.17 -0.19
N SER A 257 7.08 5.68 0.38
CA SER A 257 8.10 4.89 -0.31
C SER A 257 7.99 3.41 0.03
N MET A 258 7.59 2.59 -0.93
CA MET A 258 7.49 1.14 -0.78
C MET A 258 8.88 0.48 -0.60
N PHE A 259 9.94 1.02 -1.19
CA PHE A 259 11.30 0.55 -0.93
C PHE A 259 11.66 0.63 0.56
N ARG A 260 11.34 1.77 1.20
CA ARG A 260 11.60 1.93 2.64
C ARG A 260 10.74 1.01 3.47
N GLU A 261 9.47 0.81 3.09
CA GLU A 261 8.57 -0.09 3.81
C GLU A 261 9.08 -1.54 3.76
N MET A 262 9.50 -2.02 2.59
CA MET A 262 10.12 -3.33 2.43
C MET A 262 11.41 -3.48 3.24
N GLU A 263 12.29 -2.46 3.19
CA GLU A 263 13.54 -2.47 3.96
C GLU A 263 13.29 -2.58 5.47
N PHE A 264 12.31 -1.82 5.99
CA PHE A 264 11.93 -1.91 7.40
C PHE A 264 11.32 -3.27 7.75
N ALA A 265 10.38 -3.77 6.96
CA ALA A 265 9.83 -5.11 7.16
C ALA A 265 10.92 -6.18 7.17
N ALA A 266 11.91 -6.11 6.27
CA ALA A 266 13.04 -7.02 6.20
C ALA A 266 14.02 -6.91 7.38
N LYS A 267 14.05 -5.80 8.09
CA LYS A 267 14.87 -5.60 9.29
C LYS A 267 14.14 -5.98 10.57
N LEU A 268 12.82 -5.87 10.58
CA LEU A 268 11.96 -6.18 11.72
C LEU A 268 11.57 -7.65 11.79
N THR A 269 11.77 -8.39 10.68
CA THR A 269 11.39 -9.82 10.59
C THR A 269 12.53 -10.65 9.99
N ASP A 270 12.41 -11.97 10.11
CA ASP A 270 13.27 -12.95 9.43
C ASP A 270 12.55 -13.61 8.23
N LEU A 271 11.49 -12.97 7.71
CA LEU A 271 10.77 -13.46 6.53
C LEU A 271 11.66 -13.50 5.29
N PRO A 272 11.45 -14.48 4.38
CA PRO A 272 12.09 -14.49 3.07
C PRO A 272 11.84 -13.19 2.29
N ALA A 273 12.82 -12.76 1.49
CA ALA A 273 12.70 -11.54 0.69
C ALA A 273 11.53 -11.61 -0.30
N GLU A 274 11.27 -12.78 -0.86
CA GLU A 274 10.14 -13.05 -1.76
C GLU A 274 8.80 -12.79 -1.07
N THR A 275 8.68 -13.15 0.20
CA THR A 275 7.47 -12.89 0.98
C THR A 275 7.26 -11.38 1.17
N ILE A 276 8.32 -10.63 1.48
CA ILE A 276 8.25 -9.17 1.66
C ILE A 276 7.96 -8.47 0.32
N LEU A 277 8.58 -8.91 -0.77
CA LEU A 277 8.28 -8.37 -2.11
C LEU A 277 6.82 -8.64 -2.49
N ARG A 278 6.30 -9.83 -2.16
CA ARG A 278 4.88 -10.19 -2.35
C ARG A 278 3.95 -9.27 -1.57
N MET A 279 4.31 -8.89 -0.34
CA MET A 279 3.56 -7.93 0.48
C MET A 279 3.51 -6.53 -0.14
N ALA A 280 4.56 -6.12 -0.87
CA ALA A 280 4.65 -4.81 -1.50
C ALA A 280 4.03 -4.75 -2.91
N THR A 281 3.62 -5.90 -3.47
CA THR A 281 3.16 -6.02 -4.86
C THR A 281 1.86 -6.82 -4.93
N ARG A 282 1.94 -8.15 -5.14
CA ARG A 282 0.83 -9.06 -5.38
C ARG A 282 -0.24 -9.05 -4.30
N ASN A 283 0.16 -9.02 -3.02
CA ASN A 283 -0.81 -9.09 -1.93
C ASN A 283 -1.64 -7.81 -1.84
N GLY A 284 -1.01 -6.63 -2.04
CA GLY A 284 -1.74 -5.36 -2.14
C GLY A 284 -2.69 -5.35 -3.34
N ALA A 285 -2.26 -5.86 -4.50
CA ALA A 285 -3.11 -6.00 -5.68
C ALA A 285 -4.31 -6.92 -5.43
N LYS A 286 -4.08 -8.06 -4.76
CA LYS A 286 -5.17 -9.01 -4.39
C LYS A 286 -6.21 -8.36 -3.48
N ILE A 287 -5.79 -7.62 -2.44
CA ILE A 287 -6.68 -6.90 -1.51
C ILE A 287 -7.47 -5.82 -2.26
N ALA A 288 -6.81 -5.12 -3.17
CA ALA A 288 -7.41 -4.03 -3.95
C ALA A 288 -8.24 -4.51 -5.17
N GLY A 289 -8.26 -5.82 -5.47
CA GLY A 289 -8.98 -6.38 -6.62
C GLY A 289 -8.37 -6.02 -7.99
N LEU A 290 -7.04 -5.80 -8.05
CA LEU A 290 -6.31 -5.37 -9.24
C LEU A 290 -5.66 -6.54 -9.98
N ASN A 291 -5.54 -6.45 -11.31
CA ASN A 291 -4.92 -7.47 -12.16
C ASN A 291 -3.40 -7.24 -12.37
N CYS A 292 -2.68 -6.76 -11.35
CA CYS A 292 -1.25 -6.46 -11.41
C CYS A 292 -0.48 -7.06 -10.21
N GLY A 293 0.77 -6.64 -10.00
CA GLY A 293 1.59 -7.01 -8.84
C GLY A 293 2.34 -8.33 -8.97
N VAL A 294 2.30 -8.96 -10.13
CA VAL A 294 3.05 -10.16 -10.50
C VAL A 294 3.38 -10.12 -11.99
N ILE A 295 4.52 -10.64 -12.40
CA ILE A 295 4.90 -10.77 -13.81
C ILE A 295 4.47 -12.17 -14.30
N GLU A 296 3.29 -12.22 -14.91
CA GLU A 296 2.67 -13.39 -15.52
C GLU A 296 1.92 -12.98 -16.80
N GLU A 297 1.74 -13.89 -17.75
CA GLU A 297 0.93 -13.65 -18.93
C GLU A 297 -0.53 -13.35 -18.56
N GLY A 298 -1.16 -12.39 -19.25
CA GLY A 298 -2.53 -11.92 -18.99
C GLY A 298 -2.66 -10.94 -17.81
N ARG A 299 -1.55 -10.48 -17.23
CA ARG A 299 -1.55 -9.42 -16.22
C ARG A 299 -1.27 -8.05 -16.82
N ASP A 300 -1.79 -7.03 -16.15
CA ASP A 300 -1.46 -5.65 -16.49
C ASP A 300 0.05 -5.42 -16.35
N ALA A 301 0.66 -4.87 -17.39
CA ALA A 301 2.11 -4.67 -17.46
C ALA A 301 2.57 -3.48 -16.61
N LYS A 302 2.24 -3.49 -15.33
CA LYS A 302 2.74 -2.54 -14.33
C LYS A 302 4.11 -3.00 -13.85
N LEU A 303 5.17 -2.43 -14.42
CA LEU A 303 6.54 -2.92 -14.26
C LEU A 303 7.48 -1.82 -13.75
N LEU A 304 8.41 -2.21 -12.90
CA LEU A 304 9.52 -1.39 -12.45
C LEU A 304 10.84 -1.98 -12.92
N VAL A 305 11.64 -1.18 -13.61
CA VAL A 305 12.95 -1.57 -14.13
C VAL A 305 14.04 -0.88 -13.32
N LEU A 306 14.86 -1.67 -12.66
CA LEU A 306 15.99 -1.21 -11.85
C LEU A 306 17.31 -1.40 -12.60
N ASP A 307 18.31 -0.58 -12.27
CA ASP A 307 19.68 -0.73 -12.72
C ASP A 307 20.44 -1.73 -11.86
N GLY A 308 20.51 -2.98 -12.29
CA GLY A 308 21.28 -4.01 -11.58
C GLY A 308 22.79 -3.79 -11.57
N ASP A 309 23.31 -2.85 -12.39
CA ASP A 309 24.72 -2.46 -12.40
C ASP A 309 24.98 -1.10 -11.71
N SER A 310 23.97 -0.59 -10.97
CA SER A 310 24.16 0.58 -10.13
C SER A 310 25.20 0.31 -9.04
N ASP A 311 25.82 1.37 -8.50
CA ASP A 311 26.78 1.27 -7.38
C ASP A 311 26.19 0.55 -6.15
N ASN A 312 24.86 0.56 -6.03
CA ASN A 312 24.12 -0.04 -4.91
C ASN A 312 23.78 -1.52 -5.13
N LEU A 313 23.45 -1.93 -6.36
CA LEU A 313 22.94 -3.27 -6.68
C LEU A 313 23.96 -4.17 -7.38
N SER A 314 25.02 -3.60 -7.99
CA SER A 314 26.08 -4.39 -8.62
C SER A 314 26.70 -5.41 -7.65
N TYR A 315 27.09 -6.56 -8.19
CA TYR A 315 27.62 -7.69 -7.41
C TYR A 315 26.67 -8.32 -6.38
N ALA A 316 25.38 -8.00 -6.39
CA ALA A 316 24.40 -8.68 -5.55
C ALA A 316 24.39 -10.19 -5.85
N LYS A 317 24.40 -11.03 -4.80
CA LYS A 317 24.41 -12.50 -4.95
C LYS A 317 23.00 -13.09 -4.91
N ASP A 318 22.06 -12.33 -4.41
CA ASP A 318 20.65 -12.65 -4.32
C ASP A 318 19.88 -11.41 -4.77
N VAL A 319 19.29 -11.49 -5.95
CA VAL A 319 18.63 -10.37 -6.63
C VAL A 319 17.37 -9.94 -5.87
N VAL A 320 16.54 -10.89 -5.42
CA VAL A 320 15.29 -10.57 -4.71
C VAL A 320 15.61 -9.89 -3.37
N ARG A 321 16.58 -10.43 -2.66
CA ARG A 321 17.03 -9.84 -1.39
C ARG A 321 17.66 -8.47 -1.57
N ALA A 322 18.40 -8.25 -2.66
CA ALA A 322 18.96 -6.94 -2.99
C ALA A 322 17.85 -5.91 -3.29
N VAL A 323 16.84 -6.29 -4.07
CA VAL A 323 15.66 -5.46 -4.35
C VAL A 323 14.98 -5.05 -3.04
N VAL A 324 14.70 -6.00 -2.15
CA VAL A 324 13.96 -5.76 -0.90
C VAL A 324 14.75 -4.92 0.10
N ARG A 325 16.05 -5.11 0.20
CA ARG A 325 16.87 -4.57 1.31
C ARG A 325 17.75 -3.38 0.94
N ARG A 326 17.98 -3.15 -0.35
CA ARG A 326 18.95 -2.17 -0.82
C ARG A 326 18.40 -1.22 -1.88
N ALA A 327 17.55 -1.72 -2.80
CA ALA A 327 17.07 -0.90 -3.89
C ALA A 327 16.34 0.36 -3.40
N GLY A 328 16.47 1.43 -4.16
CA GLY A 328 15.85 2.72 -3.87
C GLY A 328 15.56 3.50 -5.15
N HIS A 329 15.07 4.72 -4.98
CA HIS A 329 14.72 5.59 -6.11
C HIS A 329 15.91 5.80 -7.09
N ALA A 330 17.13 5.90 -6.58
CA ALA A 330 18.32 6.11 -7.40
C ALA A 330 18.64 4.93 -8.32
N ASP A 331 18.14 3.74 -8.04
CA ASP A 331 18.35 2.54 -8.84
C ASP A 331 17.29 2.38 -9.94
N ILE A 332 16.29 3.24 -10.02
CA ILE A 332 15.20 3.14 -11.00
C ILE A 332 15.68 3.64 -12.36
N LYS A 333 15.64 2.77 -13.37
CA LYS A 333 15.82 3.12 -14.79
C LYS A 333 14.53 3.58 -15.44
N ARG A 334 13.43 2.88 -15.14
CA ARG A 334 12.14 3.13 -15.77
C ARG A 334 10.97 2.61 -14.93
N VAL A 335 9.88 3.32 -14.98
CA VAL A 335 8.58 2.91 -14.44
C VAL A 335 7.60 2.77 -15.60
N HIS A 336 6.90 1.65 -15.68
CA HIS A 336 5.80 1.40 -16.61
C HIS A 336 4.51 1.24 -15.79
N LEU A 337 3.53 2.12 -16.01
CA LEU A 337 2.27 2.14 -15.28
C LEU A 337 1.09 2.06 -16.25
#